data_608186d446b4a00f9b33c5686cefcb79
#
_entry.id   608186d446b4a00f9b33c5686cefcb79
#
_cell.length_a   1.000
_cell.length_b   1.000
_cell.length_c   1.000
_cell.angle_alpha   90.00
_cell.angle_beta   90.00
_cell.angle_gamma   90.00
#
_symmetry.space_group_name_H-M   'P 1'
#
loop_
_entity.id
_entity.type
_entity.pdbx_description
1 polymer ?
#
loop_
_entity_poly.entity_id
_entity_poly.type
_entity_poly.pdbx_seq_one_letter_code
_entity_poly.pdbx_strand_id
1 'polypeptide(L)'
;CQMAADLGADRVINAAEEDPVAAVRKLTNGSGAHLVVYAVGGPAGPRAFEQGLDMLGVDGTLHLVGLYEDEPLSLPSSKIQRRRVLGGYYGQRIGLSSYRRAMQLLASGQVNAERMTTHRFDYTESAAAFDLLWNHPGDALGVLLEWDR
;
A
#
# COMPACT_ATOMS: atom_id res chain seq x y z
N CYS A 1 -8.09 -9.27 1.34
CA CYS A 1 -8.97 -8.92 0.19
C CYS A 1 -10.33 -8.40 0.64
N GLN A 2 -11.07 -9.10 1.50
CA GLN A 2 -12.42 -8.68 1.91
C GLN A 2 -12.47 -7.26 2.47
N MET A 3 -11.55 -6.91 3.37
CA MET A 3 -11.48 -5.57 3.96
C MET A 3 -11.30 -4.46 2.90
N ALA A 4 -10.53 -4.71 1.84
CA ALA A 4 -10.37 -3.73 0.76
C ALA A 4 -11.70 -3.47 0.02
N ALA A 5 -12.46 -4.53 -0.25
CA ALA A 5 -13.80 -4.41 -0.84
C ALA A 5 -14.75 -3.65 0.11
N ASP A 6 -14.74 -3.99 1.40
CA ASP A 6 -15.58 -3.36 2.42
C ASP A 6 -15.24 -1.88 2.64
N LEU A 7 -14.01 -1.48 2.36
CA LEU A 7 -13.53 -0.10 2.41
C LEU A 7 -13.76 0.67 1.09
N GLY A 8 -14.37 0.06 0.09
CA GLY A 8 -14.81 0.73 -1.12
C GLY A 8 -13.93 0.54 -2.35
N ALA A 9 -13.07 -0.47 -2.37
CA ALA A 9 -12.36 -0.81 -3.60
C ALA A 9 -13.35 -1.37 -4.64
N ASP A 10 -13.35 -0.82 -5.86
CA ASP A 10 -14.23 -1.26 -6.96
C ASP A 10 -13.91 -2.70 -7.38
N ARG A 11 -12.66 -3.10 -7.28
CA ARG A 11 -12.16 -4.45 -7.57
C ARG A 11 -11.04 -4.82 -6.62
N VAL A 12 -11.00 -6.08 -6.25
CA VAL A 12 -9.95 -6.66 -5.41
C VAL A 12 -9.36 -7.84 -6.17
N ILE A 13 -8.05 -7.93 -6.21
CA ILE A 13 -7.30 -8.99 -6.87
C ILE A 13 -6.48 -9.73 -5.82
N ASN A 14 -6.73 -11.03 -5.66
CA ASN A 14 -5.90 -11.87 -4.81
C ASN A 14 -4.74 -12.43 -5.63
N ALA A 15 -3.55 -11.87 -5.43
CA ALA A 15 -2.35 -12.29 -6.16
C ALA A 15 -1.88 -13.74 -5.85
N ALA A 16 -2.48 -14.41 -4.86
CA ALA A 16 -2.27 -15.82 -4.60
C ALA A 16 -3.14 -16.72 -5.49
N GLU A 17 -4.21 -16.18 -6.06
CA GLU A 17 -5.21 -16.93 -6.84
C GLU A 17 -5.15 -16.60 -8.33
N GLU A 18 -4.78 -15.37 -8.68
CA GLU A 18 -4.70 -14.94 -10.08
C GLU A 18 -3.49 -14.02 -10.33
N ASP A 19 -3.08 -13.92 -11.59
CA ASP A 19 -2.03 -12.98 -12.00
C ASP A 19 -2.55 -11.54 -11.95
N PRO A 20 -2.01 -10.69 -11.06
CA PRO A 20 -2.51 -9.34 -10.88
C PRO A 20 -2.24 -8.45 -12.09
N VAL A 21 -1.18 -8.69 -12.87
CA VAL A 21 -0.90 -7.93 -14.10
C VAL A 21 -1.95 -8.22 -15.16
N ALA A 22 -2.23 -9.50 -15.37
CA ALA A 22 -3.27 -9.93 -16.33
C ALA A 22 -4.65 -9.42 -15.93
N ALA A 23 -4.98 -9.46 -14.64
CA ALA A 23 -6.25 -8.95 -14.11
C ALA A 23 -6.39 -7.44 -14.34
N VAL A 24 -5.37 -6.63 -14.02
CA VAL A 24 -5.38 -5.18 -14.28
C VAL A 24 -5.49 -4.88 -15.77
N ARG A 25 -4.75 -5.60 -16.62
CA ARG A 25 -4.85 -5.46 -18.07
C ARG A 25 -6.26 -5.73 -18.58
N LYS A 26 -6.89 -6.78 -18.09
CA LYS A 26 -8.30 -7.11 -18.44
C LYS A 26 -9.26 -6.02 -17.99
N LEU A 27 -9.14 -5.54 -16.76
CA LEU A 27 -10.00 -4.48 -16.21
C LEU A 27 -9.87 -3.15 -16.96
N THR A 28 -8.72 -2.90 -17.56
CA THR A 28 -8.42 -1.66 -18.29
C THR A 28 -8.50 -1.84 -19.81
N ASN A 29 -9.11 -2.92 -20.31
CA ASN A 29 -9.18 -3.25 -21.74
C ASN A 29 -7.82 -3.18 -22.46
N GLY A 30 -6.77 -3.64 -21.79
CA GLY A 30 -5.38 -3.65 -22.27
C GLY A 30 -4.61 -2.35 -22.11
N SER A 31 -5.26 -1.24 -21.76
CA SER A 31 -4.62 0.08 -21.64
C SER A 31 -3.61 0.16 -20.49
N GLY A 32 -3.85 -0.58 -19.43
CA GLY A 32 -3.07 -0.52 -18.17
C GLY A 32 -3.50 0.63 -17.25
N ALA A 33 -2.95 0.64 -16.06
CA ALA A 33 -3.28 1.62 -15.03
C ALA A 33 -2.64 2.98 -15.29
N HIS A 34 -3.36 4.07 -15.02
CA HIS A 34 -2.82 5.44 -15.05
C HIS A 34 -1.96 5.74 -13.82
N LEU A 35 -2.31 5.15 -12.68
CA LEU A 35 -1.58 5.29 -11.42
C LEU A 35 -1.50 3.93 -10.74
N VAL A 36 -0.30 3.56 -10.34
CA VAL A 36 -0.03 2.43 -9.45
C VAL A 36 0.63 2.98 -8.19
N VAL A 37 0.05 2.71 -7.03
CA VAL A 37 0.66 3.03 -5.74
C VAL A 37 1.34 1.76 -5.21
N TYR A 38 2.67 1.80 -5.19
CA TYR A 38 3.47 0.73 -4.63
C TYR A 38 3.61 0.94 -3.11
N ALA A 39 2.90 0.12 -2.36
CA ALA A 39 2.85 0.19 -0.90
C ALA A 39 3.28 -1.14 -0.24
N VAL A 40 4.13 -1.89 -0.92
CA VAL A 40 4.62 -3.20 -0.47
C VAL A 40 6.02 -3.06 0.10
N GLY A 41 6.27 -3.72 1.22
CA GLY A 41 7.59 -3.85 1.83
C GLY A 41 7.99 -5.31 2.01
N GLY A 42 9.18 -5.54 2.56
CA GLY A 42 9.68 -6.87 2.87
C GLY A 42 9.96 -7.73 1.62
N PRO A 43 10.06 -9.07 1.78
CA PRO A 43 10.52 -9.99 0.73
C PRO A 43 9.67 -10.00 -0.55
N ALA A 44 8.41 -9.58 -0.47
CA ALA A 44 7.54 -9.48 -1.63
C ALA A 44 7.79 -8.22 -2.48
N GLY A 45 8.57 -7.27 -1.96
CA GLY A 45 8.83 -5.96 -2.57
C GLY A 45 9.29 -6.00 -4.02
N PRO A 46 10.39 -6.69 -4.37
CA PRO A 46 10.91 -6.71 -5.74
C PRO A 46 9.90 -7.21 -6.75
N ARG A 47 9.22 -8.31 -6.45
CA ARG A 47 8.19 -8.87 -7.34
C ARG A 47 7.01 -7.92 -7.51
N ALA A 48 6.52 -7.33 -6.42
CA ALA A 48 5.42 -6.38 -6.48
C ALA A 48 5.80 -5.11 -7.26
N PHE A 49 7.06 -4.66 -7.17
CA PHE A 49 7.57 -3.54 -7.97
C PHE A 49 7.56 -3.85 -9.47
N GLU A 50 8.06 -5.01 -9.88
CA GLU A 50 8.04 -5.45 -11.27
C GLU A 50 6.60 -5.55 -11.80
N GLN A 51 5.72 -6.17 -11.04
CA GLN A 51 4.29 -6.25 -11.38
C GLN A 51 3.67 -4.86 -11.51
N GLY A 52 4.01 -3.94 -10.61
CA GLY A 52 3.56 -2.54 -10.66
C GLY A 52 3.96 -1.85 -11.97
N LEU A 53 5.20 -2.04 -12.42
CA LEU A 53 5.66 -1.53 -13.72
C LEU A 53 4.91 -2.15 -14.89
N ASP A 54 4.61 -3.44 -14.83
CA ASP A 54 3.91 -4.18 -15.89
C ASP A 54 2.41 -3.84 -15.96
N MET A 55 1.82 -3.41 -14.85
CA MET A 55 0.44 -2.92 -14.79
C MET A 55 0.27 -1.54 -15.43
N LEU A 56 1.33 -0.72 -15.50
CA LEU A 56 1.24 0.64 -16.00
C LEU A 56 0.87 0.71 -17.48
N GLY A 57 -0.06 1.58 -17.77
CA GLY A 57 -0.33 2.04 -19.13
C GLY A 57 0.71 3.04 -19.64
N VAL A 58 0.50 3.50 -20.88
CA VAL A 58 1.26 4.60 -21.47
C VAL A 58 0.98 5.89 -20.69
N ASP A 59 2.03 6.66 -20.43
CA ASP A 59 2.01 7.88 -19.63
C ASP A 59 1.56 7.67 -18.15
N GLY A 60 1.47 6.41 -17.70
CA GLY A 60 1.14 6.04 -16.33
C GLY A 60 2.25 6.37 -15.33
N THR A 61 1.88 6.43 -14.06
CA THR A 61 2.76 6.77 -12.95
C THR A 61 2.81 5.61 -11.94
N LEU A 62 4.01 5.16 -11.59
CA LEU A 62 4.26 4.33 -10.41
C LEU A 62 4.70 5.23 -9.26
N HIS A 63 3.92 5.28 -8.20
CA HIS A 63 4.23 6.06 -7.01
C HIS A 63 4.71 5.14 -5.88
N LEU A 64 5.97 5.30 -5.49
CA LEU A 64 6.61 4.52 -4.44
C LEU A 64 6.26 5.14 -3.07
N VAL A 65 5.49 4.42 -2.28
CA VAL A 65 5.11 4.76 -0.90
C VAL A 65 5.72 3.76 0.07
N GLY A 66 5.76 2.48 -0.31
CA GLY A 66 6.43 1.43 0.46
C GLY A 66 7.95 1.61 0.44
N LEU A 67 8.58 1.36 1.59
CA LEU A 67 10.04 1.31 1.72
C LEU A 67 10.49 -0.13 1.58
N TYR A 68 11.50 -0.34 0.75
CA TYR A 68 12.19 -1.61 0.59
C TYR A 68 13.68 -1.33 0.49
N GLU A 69 14.44 -1.79 1.45
CA GLU A 69 15.85 -1.43 1.64
C GLU A 69 16.80 -2.65 1.57
N ASP A 70 16.26 -3.89 1.47
CA ASP A 70 17.07 -5.10 1.54
C ASP A 70 17.94 -5.30 0.29
N GLU A 71 17.43 -4.90 -0.88
CA GLU A 71 18.17 -5.00 -2.14
C GLU A 71 17.67 -3.98 -3.17
N PRO A 72 18.48 -3.62 -4.18
CA PRO A 72 18.07 -2.68 -5.21
C PRO A 72 16.87 -3.17 -6.02
N LEU A 73 15.89 -2.29 -6.25
CA LEU A 73 14.78 -2.56 -7.15
C LEU A 73 15.24 -2.45 -8.61
N SER A 74 15.00 -3.48 -9.39
CA SER A 74 15.38 -3.52 -10.81
C SER A 74 14.44 -2.65 -11.64
N LEU A 75 15.01 -1.68 -12.37
CA LEU A 75 14.27 -0.78 -13.23
C LEU A 75 14.79 -0.86 -14.68
N PRO A 76 14.32 -1.84 -15.47
CA PRO A 76 14.69 -1.94 -16.88
C PRO A 76 14.26 -0.70 -17.67
N SER A 77 15.15 -0.11 -18.44
CA SER A 77 14.88 1.11 -19.21
C SER A 77 13.72 0.96 -20.19
N SER A 78 13.49 -0.23 -20.72
CA SER A 78 12.34 -0.54 -21.59
C SER A 78 10.99 -0.40 -20.88
N LYS A 79 10.94 -0.68 -19.57
CA LYS A 79 9.69 -0.63 -18.79
C LYS A 79 9.29 0.80 -18.39
N ILE A 80 10.21 1.78 -18.48
CA ILE A 80 9.93 3.17 -18.09
C ILE A 80 9.70 4.12 -19.27
N GLN A 81 9.79 3.60 -20.51
CA GLN A 81 9.51 4.43 -21.69
C GLN A 81 8.08 4.96 -21.64
N ARG A 82 7.91 6.29 -21.72
CA ARG A 82 6.63 6.99 -21.58
C ARG A 82 5.88 6.63 -20.28
N ARG A 83 6.61 6.52 -19.18
CA ARG A 83 6.08 6.29 -17.83
C ARG A 83 6.84 7.13 -16.83
N ARG A 84 6.28 7.32 -15.66
CA ARG A 84 6.87 8.04 -14.55
C ARG A 84 7.02 7.14 -13.34
N VAL A 85 8.16 7.23 -12.66
CA VAL A 85 8.39 6.63 -11.35
C VAL A 85 8.63 7.78 -10.38
N LEU A 86 7.79 7.89 -9.37
CA LEU A 86 7.86 8.93 -8.36
C LEU A 86 8.09 8.32 -6.99
N GLY A 87 9.12 8.78 -6.29
CA GLY A 87 9.30 8.57 -4.87
C GLY A 87 8.90 9.84 -4.13
N GLY A 88 8.08 9.75 -3.09
CA GLY A 88 7.51 10.93 -2.46
C GLY A 88 7.55 10.95 -0.94
N TYR A 89 8.15 9.95 -0.32
CA TYR A 89 8.14 9.85 1.14
C TYR A 89 9.25 10.70 1.79
N TYR A 90 10.48 10.65 1.26
CA TYR A 90 11.60 11.45 1.76
C TYR A 90 11.81 12.73 0.95
N GLY A 91 12.10 13.82 1.65
CA GLY A 91 12.53 15.07 1.04
C GLY A 91 11.43 16.05 0.64
N GLN A 92 10.17 15.66 0.70
CA GLN A 92 9.08 16.63 0.58
C GLN A 92 8.77 17.23 1.96
N ARG A 93 8.68 18.55 2.01
CA ARG A 93 8.13 19.22 3.18
C ARG A 93 6.66 18.80 3.32
N ILE A 94 6.38 17.87 4.23
CA ILE A 94 5.02 17.57 4.64
C ILE A 94 4.52 18.84 5.32
N GLY A 95 3.83 19.68 4.56
CA GLY A 95 3.31 20.94 5.07
C GLY A 95 2.08 20.68 5.96
N LEU A 96 1.77 21.65 6.84
CA LEU A 96 0.55 21.65 7.67
C LEU A 96 -0.73 21.41 6.84
N SER A 97 -0.72 21.77 5.55
CA SER A 97 -1.83 21.50 4.63
C SER A 97 -2.12 20.03 4.43
N SER A 98 -1.09 19.18 4.34
CA SER A 98 -1.27 17.73 4.19
C SER A 98 -1.85 17.09 5.46
N TYR A 99 -1.38 17.50 6.64
CA TYR A 99 -1.97 17.06 7.89
C TYR A 99 -3.42 17.51 8.05
N ARG A 100 -3.72 18.78 7.75
CA ARG A 100 -5.10 19.28 7.78
C ARG A 100 -6.01 18.49 6.85
N ARG A 101 -5.54 18.18 5.64
CA ARG A 101 -6.31 17.38 4.69
C ARG A 101 -6.55 15.97 5.20
N ALA A 102 -5.53 15.31 5.75
CA ALA A 102 -5.69 13.99 6.36
C ALA A 102 -6.71 14.01 7.50
N MET A 103 -6.61 14.98 8.41
CA MET A 103 -7.58 15.12 9.50
C MET A 103 -9.00 15.42 9.02
N GLN A 104 -9.16 16.21 7.96
CA GLN A 104 -10.47 16.44 7.33
C GLN A 104 -11.08 15.16 6.76
N LEU A 105 -10.26 14.32 6.09
CA LEU A 105 -10.70 13.05 5.53
C LEU A 105 -11.14 12.07 6.62
N LEU A 106 -10.42 12.01 7.73
CA LEU A 106 -10.80 11.22 8.91
C LEU A 106 -12.08 11.76 9.55
N ALA A 107 -12.15 13.06 9.80
CA ALA A 107 -13.30 13.70 10.45
C ALA A 107 -14.60 13.60 9.61
N SER A 108 -14.47 13.60 8.28
CA SER A 108 -15.62 13.44 7.38
C SER A 108 -16.02 11.98 7.14
N GLY A 109 -15.31 11.02 7.72
CA GLY A 109 -15.54 9.58 7.50
C GLY A 109 -15.17 9.07 6.10
N GLN A 110 -14.53 9.89 5.26
CA GLN A 110 -14.04 9.45 3.95
C GLN A 110 -12.88 8.46 4.06
N VAL A 111 -12.11 8.54 5.14
CA VAL A 111 -11.13 7.53 5.55
C VAL A 111 -11.57 6.96 6.89
N ASN A 112 -11.79 5.67 6.96
CA ASN A 112 -12.18 4.98 8.18
C ASN A 112 -10.99 4.16 8.72
N ALA A 113 -10.11 4.83 9.46
CA ALA A 113 -8.94 4.21 10.06
C ALA A 113 -9.29 3.21 11.18
N GLU A 114 -10.42 3.40 11.85
CA GLU A 114 -10.86 2.50 12.92
C GLU A 114 -11.13 1.08 12.39
N ARG A 115 -11.72 0.96 11.20
CA ARG A 115 -11.92 -0.35 10.55
C ARG A 115 -10.62 -1.06 10.17
N MET A 116 -9.52 -0.33 10.10
CA MET A 116 -8.19 -0.88 9.85
C MET A 116 -7.50 -1.31 11.14
N THR A 117 -8.03 -0.96 12.32
CA THR A 117 -7.52 -1.42 13.61
C THR A 117 -8.08 -2.81 13.91
N THR A 118 -7.21 -3.81 13.81
CA THR A 118 -7.59 -5.22 14.00
C THR A 118 -7.38 -5.71 15.43
N HIS A 119 -6.40 -5.12 16.13
CA HIS A 119 -6.03 -5.54 17.49
C HIS A 119 -5.82 -4.34 18.41
N ARG A 120 -6.18 -4.53 19.67
CA ARG A 120 -5.95 -3.57 20.75
C ARG A 120 -5.34 -4.33 21.92
N PHE A 121 -4.25 -3.81 22.46
CA PHE A 121 -3.56 -4.35 23.63
C PHE A 121 -3.42 -3.26 24.67
N ASP A 122 -3.46 -3.63 25.93
CA ASP A 122 -2.96 -2.76 26.99
C ASP A 122 -1.46 -2.51 26.78
N TYR A 123 -0.96 -1.32 27.11
CA TYR A 123 0.45 -1.00 26.89
C TYR A 123 1.40 -1.96 27.62
N THR A 124 0.96 -2.55 28.72
CA THR A 124 1.72 -3.57 29.48
C THR A 124 1.88 -4.89 28.72
N GLU A 125 1.02 -5.14 27.73
CA GLU A 125 1.05 -6.29 26.83
C GLU A 125 1.82 -6.02 25.52
N SER A 126 2.63 -4.94 25.48
CA SER A 126 3.38 -4.55 24.30
C SER A 126 4.21 -5.68 23.67
N ALA A 127 4.78 -6.56 24.51
CA ALA A 127 5.53 -7.72 24.02
C ALA A 127 4.68 -8.66 23.15
N ALA A 128 3.42 -8.92 23.55
CA ALA A 128 2.50 -9.75 22.77
C ALA A 128 2.08 -9.05 21.46
N ALA A 129 1.89 -7.73 21.50
CA ALA A 129 1.58 -6.93 20.31
C ALA A 129 2.72 -7.00 19.29
N PHE A 130 3.98 -6.87 19.71
CA PHE A 130 5.14 -7.01 18.84
C PHE A 130 5.35 -8.45 18.34
N ASP A 131 5.08 -9.46 19.16
CA ASP A 131 5.13 -10.86 18.75
C ASP A 131 4.12 -11.15 17.63
N LEU A 132 2.89 -10.65 17.75
CA LEU A 132 1.87 -10.74 16.71
C LEU A 132 2.35 -10.12 15.39
N LEU A 133 2.90 -8.90 15.44
CA LEU A 133 3.36 -8.20 14.24
C LEU A 133 4.56 -8.87 13.58
N TRP A 134 5.44 -9.50 14.37
CA TRP A 134 6.65 -10.13 13.88
C TRP A 134 6.42 -11.56 13.38
N ASN A 135 5.71 -12.37 14.15
CA ASN A 135 5.54 -13.79 13.87
C ASN A 135 4.25 -14.12 13.08
N HIS A 136 3.24 -13.22 13.15
CA HIS A 136 1.92 -13.42 12.55
C HIS A 136 1.46 -12.19 11.75
N PRO A 137 2.30 -11.62 10.84
CA PRO A 137 1.97 -10.36 10.13
C PRO A 137 0.73 -10.46 9.25
N GLY A 138 0.33 -11.67 8.86
CA GLY A 138 -0.89 -11.92 8.08
C GLY A 138 -2.19 -11.75 8.88
N ASP A 139 -2.12 -11.80 10.20
CA ASP A 139 -3.29 -11.77 11.08
C ASP A 139 -3.61 -10.36 11.59
N ALA A 140 -2.66 -9.41 11.44
CA ALA A 140 -2.79 -8.04 11.91
C ALA A 140 -2.64 -7.03 10.78
N LEU A 141 -3.48 -5.99 10.80
CA LEU A 141 -3.33 -4.82 9.93
C LEU A 141 -2.97 -3.58 10.75
N GLY A 142 -3.79 -3.20 11.71
CA GLY A 142 -3.53 -2.12 12.65
C GLY A 142 -3.53 -2.63 14.07
N VAL A 143 -2.48 -2.35 14.82
CA VAL A 143 -2.34 -2.73 16.23
C VAL A 143 -2.19 -1.47 17.06
N LEU A 144 -3.03 -1.31 18.05
CA LEU A 144 -2.98 -0.19 19.00
C LEU A 144 -2.57 -0.67 20.39
N LEU A 145 -1.70 0.12 21.02
CA LEU A 145 -1.46 0.01 22.46
C LEU A 145 -2.28 1.08 23.18
N GLU A 146 -3.12 0.64 24.10
CA GLU A 146 -3.98 1.52 24.90
C GLU A 146 -3.28 1.85 26.22
N TRP A 147 -3.30 3.13 26.58
CA TRP A 147 -2.72 3.64 27.80
C TRP A 147 -3.86 4.10 28.68
N ASP A 148 -3.92 3.60 29.92
CA ASP A 148 -4.86 4.14 30.88
C ASP A 148 -4.60 5.64 31.09
N ARG A 149 -5.69 6.40 31.03
CA ARG A 149 -5.67 7.85 31.27
C ARG A 149 -5.83 8.18 32.73
#